data_c921b7d030b584246f1c015969b48dd0
#
_entry.id   c921b7d030b584246f1c015969b48dd0
#
_cell.length_a   1.000
_cell.length_b   1.000
_cell.length_c   1.000
_cell.angle_alpha   90.00
_cell.angle_beta   90.00
_cell.angle_gamma   90.00
#
_symmetry.space_group_name_H-M   'P 1'
#
loop_
_entity.id
_entity.type
_entity.pdbx_description
1 polymer ?
#
loop_
_entity_poly.entity_id
_entity_poly.type
_entity_poly.pdbx_seq_one_letter_code
_entity_poly.pdbx_strand_id
1 'polypeptide(L)'
;MNKSNFFSTLYKYKKRTAIIDDNLNKKNFGELLNDSHLFRRTDFKKKVVLIFCGNNYETIAGYVGLIRNNTIPFLIDENINKEKINEILKKYKINYIFLNKNINYGFTNYKKEFVFLNYHMIKINNYNKYK
;
A
#
# COMPACT_ATOMS: atom_id res chain seq x y z
N MET A 1 10.75 -5.20 22.53
CA MET A 1 10.25 -6.31 21.69
C MET A 1 10.24 -5.89 20.24
N ASN A 2 10.76 -6.71 19.40
CA ASN A 2 10.85 -6.40 17.99
C ASN A 2 9.58 -6.86 17.26
N LYS A 3 8.69 -5.93 17.00
CA LYS A 3 7.39 -6.21 16.39
C LYS A 3 7.47 -6.53 14.89
N SER A 4 8.60 -6.24 14.24
CA SER A 4 8.78 -6.49 12.82
C SER A 4 9.34 -7.87 12.51
N ASN A 5 9.55 -8.69 13.53
CA ASN A 5 10.25 -9.95 13.37
C ASN A 5 9.57 -10.96 12.45
N PHE A 6 8.23 -10.95 12.39
CA PHE A 6 7.53 -11.88 11.52
C PHE A 6 8.03 -11.79 10.08
N PHE A 7 7.98 -10.59 9.51
CA PHE A 7 8.42 -10.43 8.13
C PHE A 7 9.94 -10.48 7.99
N SER A 8 10.68 -10.00 8.99
CA SER A 8 12.14 -10.01 8.94
C SER A 8 12.71 -11.43 8.96
N THR A 9 12.08 -12.33 9.72
CA THR A 9 12.53 -13.72 9.78
C THR A 9 12.31 -14.46 8.46
N LEU A 10 11.42 -13.97 7.61
CA LEU A 10 11.19 -14.58 6.30
C LEU A 10 12.40 -14.47 5.38
N TYR A 11 13.34 -13.57 5.67
CA TYR A 11 14.52 -13.39 4.85
C TYR A 11 15.38 -14.64 4.75
N LYS A 12 15.36 -15.49 5.76
CA LYS A 12 16.07 -16.78 5.71
C LYS A 12 15.51 -17.72 4.64
N TYR A 13 14.26 -17.47 4.21
CA TYR A 13 13.61 -18.22 3.13
C TYR A 13 13.58 -17.46 1.82
N LYS A 14 14.48 -16.50 1.64
CA LYS A 14 14.45 -15.51 0.54
C LYS A 14 14.32 -16.11 -0.85
N LYS A 15 14.83 -17.32 -1.05
CA LYS A 15 14.79 -17.98 -2.37
C LYS A 15 13.48 -18.76 -2.62
N ARG A 16 12.66 -18.93 -1.59
CA ARG A 16 11.38 -19.64 -1.73
C ARG A 16 10.33 -18.73 -2.33
N THR A 17 9.45 -19.32 -3.15
CA THR A 17 8.33 -18.59 -3.74
C THR A 17 7.37 -18.12 -2.64
N ALA A 18 7.08 -16.83 -2.64
CA ALA A 18 6.11 -16.22 -1.72
C ALA A 18 4.77 -16.01 -2.40
N ILE A 19 4.78 -15.61 -3.67
CA ILE A 19 3.57 -15.20 -4.39
C ILE A 19 3.65 -15.70 -5.81
N ILE A 20 2.51 -16.18 -6.30
CA ILE A 20 2.31 -16.56 -7.71
C ILE A 20 1.07 -15.77 -8.17
N ASP A 21 1.21 -14.97 -9.21
CA ASP A 21 0.08 -14.21 -9.75
C ASP A 21 -0.72 -15.03 -10.77
N ASP A 22 -1.80 -14.43 -11.30
CA ASP A 22 -2.69 -15.10 -12.24
C ASP A 22 -2.00 -15.47 -13.57
N ASN A 23 -0.91 -14.79 -13.89
CA ASN A 23 -0.11 -15.07 -15.09
C ASN A 23 1.05 -16.03 -14.80
N LEU A 24 1.04 -16.67 -13.63
CA LEU A 24 2.06 -17.60 -13.16
C LEU A 24 3.43 -16.95 -12.96
N ASN A 25 3.49 -15.62 -12.86
CA ASN A 25 4.70 -14.93 -12.46
C ASN A 25 4.95 -15.14 -10.97
N LYS A 26 6.19 -15.44 -10.63
CA LYS A 26 6.55 -15.77 -9.25
C LYS A 26 7.39 -14.68 -8.63
N LYS A 27 7.14 -14.40 -7.35
CA LYS A 27 8.01 -13.56 -6.52
C LYS A 27 8.45 -14.39 -5.33
N ASN A 28 9.73 -14.40 -5.03
CA ASN A 28 10.22 -15.06 -3.83
C ASN A 28 10.17 -14.11 -2.63
N PHE A 29 10.42 -14.64 -1.43
CA PHE A 29 10.38 -13.82 -0.21
C PHE A 29 11.43 -12.71 -0.22
N GLY A 30 12.62 -12.97 -0.78
CA GLY A 30 13.66 -11.93 -0.89
C GLY A 30 13.21 -10.77 -1.73
N GLU A 31 12.59 -11.03 -2.89
CA GLU A 31 12.05 -9.99 -3.76
C GLU A 31 10.95 -9.20 -3.07
N LEU A 32 10.02 -9.90 -2.40
CA LEU A 32 8.94 -9.24 -1.66
C LEU A 32 9.50 -8.32 -0.57
N LEU A 33 10.45 -8.79 0.21
CA LEU A 33 11.04 -8.00 1.29
C LEU A 33 11.82 -6.81 0.75
N ASN A 34 12.55 -6.97 -0.36
CA ASN A 34 13.25 -5.87 -1.00
C ASN A 34 12.28 -4.82 -1.54
N ASP A 35 11.23 -5.26 -2.22
CA ASP A 35 10.22 -4.34 -2.76
C ASP A 35 9.52 -3.58 -1.65
N SER A 36 9.30 -4.22 -0.51
CA SER A 36 8.64 -3.59 0.63
C SER A 36 9.44 -2.43 1.24
N HIS A 37 10.75 -2.35 0.98
CA HIS A 37 11.57 -1.24 1.49
C HIS A 37 11.17 0.12 0.93
N LEU A 38 10.51 0.16 -0.22
CA LEU A 38 10.03 1.41 -0.81
C LEU A 38 9.04 2.13 0.12
N PHE A 39 8.36 1.38 0.98
CA PHE A 39 7.38 1.92 1.91
C PHE A 39 8.00 2.35 3.25
N ARG A 40 9.33 2.22 3.39
CA ARG A 40 10.03 2.57 4.61
C ARG A 40 10.25 4.08 4.67
N ARG A 41 9.26 4.79 5.26
CA ARG A 41 9.27 6.24 5.36
C ARG A 41 8.86 6.68 6.76
N THR A 42 9.60 7.64 7.32
CA THR A 42 9.30 8.15 8.65
C THR A 42 7.97 8.89 8.72
N ASP A 43 7.58 9.56 7.63
CA ASP A 43 6.33 10.29 7.56
C ASP A 43 5.08 9.40 7.50
N PHE A 44 5.26 8.09 7.26
CA PHE A 44 4.16 7.12 7.31
C PHE A 44 3.98 6.49 8.69
N LYS A 45 4.99 6.56 9.56
CA LYS A 45 4.96 5.84 10.83
C LYS A 45 3.76 6.25 11.68
N LYS A 46 3.05 5.26 12.22
CA LYS A 46 1.87 5.42 13.07
C LYS A 46 0.70 6.11 12.38
N LYS A 47 0.77 6.30 11.06
CA LYS A 47 -0.33 6.87 10.29
C LYS A 47 -1.14 5.76 9.64
N VAL A 48 -2.38 6.10 9.27
CA VAL A 48 -3.22 5.21 8.47
C VAL A 48 -2.97 5.53 6.99
N VAL A 49 -2.62 4.51 6.23
CA VAL A 49 -2.45 4.64 4.77
C VAL A 49 -3.49 3.74 4.11
N LEU A 50 -4.25 4.31 3.19
CA LEU A 50 -5.30 3.59 2.48
C LEU A 50 -4.69 2.81 1.33
N ILE A 51 -5.03 1.53 1.20
CA ILE A 51 -4.67 0.71 0.05
C ILE A 51 -5.94 0.31 -0.69
N PHE A 52 -6.01 0.66 -1.97
CA PHE A 52 -7.06 0.16 -2.85
C PHE A 52 -6.62 -1.20 -3.39
N CYS A 53 -7.20 -2.25 -2.80
CA CYS A 53 -6.75 -3.62 -3.02
C CYS A 53 -7.27 -4.18 -4.33
N GLY A 54 -6.35 -4.62 -5.17
CA GLY A 54 -6.64 -5.46 -6.31
C GLY A 54 -6.10 -6.86 -6.07
N ASN A 55 -6.39 -7.76 -6.97
CA ASN A 55 -5.85 -9.11 -6.93
C ASN A 55 -4.48 -9.13 -7.62
N ASN A 56 -3.51 -8.47 -7.00
CA ASN A 56 -2.20 -8.23 -7.62
C ASN A 56 -1.08 -8.19 -6.59
N TYR A 57 0.15 -8.28 -7.10
CA TYR A 57 1.36 -8.27 -6.28
C TYR A 57 1.54 -6.93 -5.56
N GLU A 58 1.21 -5.82 -6.23
CA GLU A 58 1.39 -4.48 -5.65
C GLU A 58 0.65 -4.32 -4.34
N THR A 59 -0.57 -4.85 -4.25
CA THR A 59 -1.36 -4.81 -3.01
C THR A 59 -0.61 -5.50 -1.87
N ILE A 60 -0.05 -6.68 -2.15
CA ILE A 60 0.66 -7.46 -1.14
C ILE A 60 1.96 -6.77 -0.72
N ALA A 61 2.73 -6.29 -1.68
CA ALA A 61 3.98 -5.59 -1.40
C ALA A 61 3.73 -4.32 -0.57
N GLY A 62 2.67 -3.59 -0.88
CA GLY A 62 2.27 -2.41 -0.12
C GLY A 62 1.87 -2.76 1.31
N TYR A 63 1.05 -3.78 1.47
CA TYR A 63 0.64 -4.24 2.79
C TYR A 63 1.85 -4.63 3.66
N VAL A 64 2.71 -5.48 3.12
CA VAL A 64 3.92 -5.93 3.83
C VAL A 64 4.83 -4.75 4.16
N GLY A 65 5.03 -3.86 3.19
CA GLY A 65 5.89 -2.69 3.38
C GLY A 65 5.38 -1.76 4.46
N LEU A 66 4.09 -1.49 4.49
CA LEU A 66 3.50 -0.62 5.51
C LEU A 66 3.57 -1.26 6.90
N ILE A 67 3.27 -2.55 7.02
CA ILE A 67 3.37 -3.24 8.31
C ILE A 67 4.82 -3.19 8.82
N ARG A 68 5.79 -3.47 7.97
CA ARG A 68 7.21 -3.41 8.36
C ARG A 68 7.65 -2.00 8.76
N ASN A 69 6.98 -1.00 8.26
CA ASN A 69 7.29 0.40 8.57
C ASN A 69 6.53 0.93 9.80
N ASN A 70 5.82 0.07 10.51
CA ASN A 70 5.00 0.48 11.65
C ASN A 70 3.91 1.50 11.23
N THR A 71 3.37 1.30 10.04
CA THR A 71 2.28 2.08 9.45
C THR A 71 1.03 1.22 9.50
N ILE A 72 -0.13 1.84 9.60
CA ILE A 72 -1.41 1.14 9.69
C ILE A 72 -2.04 1.08 8.29
N PRO A 73 -2.04 -0.08 7.62
CA PRO A 73 -2.71 -0.20 6.33
C PRO A 73 -4.22 -0.33 6.53
N PHE A 74 -4.98 0.47 5.80
CA PHE A 74 -6.43 0.36 5.74
C PHE A 74 -6.78 -0.20 4.37
N LEU A 75 -7.28 -1.42 4.32
CA LEU A 75 -7.50 -2.14 3.07
C LEU A 75 -8.94 -1.98 2.62
N ILE A 76 -9.14 -1.52 1.40
CA ILE A 76 -10.48 -1.45 0.79
C ILE A 76 -10.43 -2.05 -0.61
N ASP A 77 -11.58 -2.55 -1.05
CA ASP A 77 -11.71 -3.07 -2.40
C ASP A 77 -11.56 -1.93 -3.42
N GLU A 78 -10.81 -2.17 -4.49
CA GLU A 78 -10.58 -1.15 -5.53
C GLU A 78 -11.86 -0.77 -6.28
N ASN A 79 -12.93 -1.55 -6.16
CA ASN A 79 -14.23 -1.29 -6.78
C ASN A 79 -15.20 -0.55 -5.85
N ILE A 80 -14.72 -0.08 -4.70
CA ILE A 80 -15.54 0.68 -3.76
C ILE A 80 -16.12 1.94 -4.42
N ASN A 81 -17.33 2.33 -4.02
CA ASN A 81 -17.92 3.56 -4.57
C ASN A 81 -17.27 4.82 -3.97
N LYS A 82 -17.37 5.90 -4.74
CA LYS A 82 -16.69 7.17 -4.43
C LYS A 82 -17.15 7.81 -3.13
N GLU A 83 -18.44 7.69 -2.81
CA GLU A 83 -18.99 8.28 -1.59
C GLU A 83 -18.38 7.66 -0.35
N LYS A 84 -18.22 6.33 -0.35
CA LYS A 84 -17.60 5.63 0.77
C LYS A 84 -16.12 5.99 0.92
N ILE A 85 -15.42 6.22 -0.19
CA ILE A 85 -14.03 6.69 -0.13
C ILE A 85 -13.94 7.99 0.66
N ASN A 86 -14.78 8.97 0.33
CA ASN A 86 -14.79 10.25 1.01
C ASN A 86 -15.06 10.12 2.51
N GLU A 87 -16.02 9.27 2.88
CA GLU A 87 -16.34 9.01 4.28
C GLU A 87 -15.13 8.45 5.04
N ILE A 88 -14.43 7.49 4.43
CA ILE A 88 -13.25 6.85 5.04
C ILE A 88 -12.13 7.86 5.21
N LEU A 89 -11.84 8.65 4.17
CA LEU A 89 -10.77 9.64 4.22
C LEU A 89 -10.97 10.64 5.35
N LYS A 90 -12.20 11.11 5.52
CA LYS A 90 -12.54 12.06 6.59
C LYS A 90 -12.49 11.42 7.95
N LYS A 91 -13.13 10.27 8.11
CA LYS A 91 -13.26 9.61 9.40
C LYS A 91 -11.90 9.27 10.00
N TYR A 92 -10.99 8.77 9.18
CA TYR A 92 -9.68 8.31 9.63
C TYR A 92 -8.56 9.30 9.33
N LYS A 93 -8.89 10.48 8.81
CA LYS A 93 -7.94 11.57 8.51
C LYS A 93 -6.77 11.08 7.68
N ILE A 94 -7.09 10.38 6.59
CA ILE A 94 -6.10 9.73 5.73
C ILE A 94 -5.56 10.74 4.72
N ASN A 95 -4.23 10.85 4.64
CA ASN A 95 -3.55 11.72 3.68
C ASN A 95 -2.79 10.94 2.62
N TYR A 96 -2.47 9.67 2.85
CA TYR A 96 -1.67 8.86 1.93
C TYR A 96 -2.50 7.69 1.41
N ILE A 97 -2.45 7.48 0.10
CA ILE A 97 -3.25 6.47 -0.59
C ILE A 97 -2.37 5.72 -1.57
N PHE A 98 -2.40 4.40 -1.50
CA PHE A 98 -1.69 3.52 -2.43
C PHE A 98 -2.73 2.85 -3.33
N LEU A 99 -2.65 3.12 -4.64
CA LEU A 99 -3.71 2.73 -5.57
C LEU A 99 -3.15 2.51 -6.96
N ASN A 100 -3.89 1.74 -7.78
CA ASN A 100 -3.57 1.52 -9.18
C ASN A 100 -3.65 2.85 -9.93
N LYS A 101 -2.55 3.26 -10.53
CA LYS A 101 -2.45 4.55 -11.23
C LYS A 101 -3.27 4.60 -12.52
N ASN A 102 -3.71 3.44 -13.01
CA ASN A 102 -4.51 3.35 -14.24
C ASN A 102 -6.01 3.43 -13.98
N ILE A 103 -6.44 3.46 -12.71
CA ILE A 103 -7.85 3.61 -12.34
C ILE A 103 -8.09 5.03 -11.89
N ASN A 104 -9.09 5.69 -12.48
CA ASN A 104 -9.43 7.06 -12.13
C ASN A 104 -10.49 7.07 -11.03
N TYR A 105 -10.09 7.41 -9.81
CA TYR A 105 -10.98 7.56 -8.66
C TYR A 105 -11.45 9.00 -8.48
N GLY A 106 -11.03 9.91 -9.36
CA GLY A 106 -11.42 11.31 -9.28
C GLY A 106 -10.59 12.16 -8.34
N PHE A 107 -9.47 11.65 -7.87
CA PHE A 107 -8.56 12.46 -7.04
C PHE A 107 -7.94 13.57 -7.87
N THR A 108 -7.94 14.78 -7.29
CA THR A 108 -7.29 15.96 -7.87
C THR A 108 -6.40 16.59 -6.80
N ASN A 109 -5.50 17.48 -7.23
CA ASN A 109 -4.66 18.22 -6.29
C ASN A 109 -3.87 17.31 -5.33
N TYR A 110 -3.32 16.24 -5.86
CA TYR A 110 -2.49 15.33 -5.06
C TYR A 110 -1.04 15.42 -5.48
N LYS A 111 -0.15 15.03 -4.57
CA LYS A 111 1.28 14.90 -4.84
C LYS A 111 1.61 13.42 -5.00
N LYS A 112 2.30 13.08 -6.08
CA LYS A 112 2.80 11.74 -6.29
C LYS A 112 4.06 11.54 -5.44
N GLU A 113 4.04 10.56 -4.54
CA GLU A 113 5.17 10.28 -3.66
C GLU A 113 6.16 9.32 -4.29
N PHE A 114 5.66 8.21 -4.85
CA PHE A 114 6.47 7.26 -5.60
C PHE A 114 5.57 6.35 -6.42
N VAL A 115 6.19 5.66 -7.38
CA VAL A 115 5.52 4.68 -8.26
C VAL A 115 6.09 3.30 -7.96
N PHE A 116 5.22 2.31 -7.87
CA PHE A 116 5.62 0.92 -7.74
C PHE A 116 4.81 0.08 -8.74
N LEU A 117 5.45 -0.32 -9.84
CA LEU A 117 4.81 -1.07 -10.92
C LEU A 117 3.57 -0.31 -11.44
N ASN A 118 2.38 -0.90 -11.37
CA ASN A 118 1.15 -0.27 -11.83
C ASN A 118 0.45 0.57 -10.75
N TYR A 119 1.02 0.65 -9.57
CA TYR A 119 0.50 1.44 -8.46
C TYR A 119 1.34 2.68 -8.22
N HIS A 120 0.75 3.63 -7.54
CA HIS A 120 1.50 4.76 -7.00
C HIS A 120 0.99 5.12 -5.60
N MET A 121 1.88 5.68 -4.81
CA MET A 121 1.54 6.28 -3.53
C MET A 121 1.32 7.77 -3.77
N ILE A 122 0.18 8.29 -3.35
CA ILE A 122 -0.13 9.70 -3.48
C ILE A 122 -0.41 10.29 -2.10
N LYS A 123 -0.13 11.58 -1.98
CA LYS A 123 -0.51 12.37 -0.80
C LYS A 123 -1.58 13.35 -1.22
N ILE A 124 -2.74 13.29 -0.57
CA ILE A 124 -3.79 14.28 -0.77
C ILE A 124 -3.61 15.41 0.24
N ASN A 125 -3.76 16.64 -0.23
CA ASN A 125 -3.48 17.81 0.61
C ASN A 125 -4.55 18.06 1.66
N ASN A 126 -5.80 17.73 1.33
CA ASN A 126 -6.90 17.99 2.24
C ASN A 126 -8.01 16.97 1.98
N TYR A 127 -8.12 16.03 2.89
CA TYR A 127 -9.14 14.97 2.82
C TYR A 127 -10.56 15.51 2.87
N ASN A 128 -10.77 16.76 3.31
CA ASN A 128 -12.09 17.39 3.35
C ASN A 128 -12.55 17.92 1.99
N LYS A 129 -11.68 17.99 1.01
CA LYS A 129 -12.01 18.51 -0.33
C LYS A 129 -12.64 17.48 -1.26
N TYR A 130 -12.59 16.22 -0.91
CA TYR A 130 -13.14 15.15 -1.74
C TYR A 130 -14.55 14.81 -1.27
N LYS A 131 -15.50 15.54 -1.80
CA LYS A 131 -16.91 15.36 -1.44
C LYS A 131 -17.72 14.84 -2.61
#